data_c32372af3808644d035b98bd7275c377
#
_entry.id   c32372af3808644d035b98bd7275c377
#
_cell.length_a   1.000
_cell.length_b   1.000
_cell.length_c   1.000
_cell.angle_alpha   90.00
_cell.angle_beta   90.00
_cell.angle_gamma   90.00
#
_symmetry.space_group_name_H-M   'P 1'
#
loop_
_entity.id
_entity.type
_entity.pdbx_description
1 polymer ?
#
loop_
_entity_poly.entity_id
_entity_poly.type
_entity_poly.pdbx_seq_one_letter_code
_entity_poly.pdbx_strand_id
1 'polypeptide(L)'
;VQNSLSQQKGKHRHVFSKGIHLVVPRLTEIERVLTFFADDGRLFFAIPMGNRTVIGTTDNRVTEPETEVTDEDRRFVLENINKRVNLKQPLEEKDILSERWGVRPLVLETDQVDLNSDWTKLSRKHAIDTDPEFRHISIYGGKLTDCLNIGEELCQEVSKMGITLPHPERTWFGEPEAKRRQEFLNQASEFELDSPFHQSPNETKAECLWRRYGEEAFELLEMIRQDSSLSEPLFPEAENLLCEIHLIAKKEMIVSLADLLRRRTRLALLFH
;
A
#
# COMPACT_ATOMS: atom_id res chain seq x y z
N VAL A 1 -3.05 -2.46 -23.98
CA VAL A 1 -4.46 -2.84 -23.71
C VAL A 1 -5.40 -1.86 -24.39
N GLN A 2 -5.33 -0.53 -24.16
CA GLN A 2 -6.25 0.42 -24.79
C GLN A 2 -6.24 0.33 -26.31
N ASN A 3 -5.06 0.33 -26.96
CA ASN A 3 -4.95 0.26 -28.43
C ASN A 3 -5.46 -1.05 -29.02
N SER A 4 -5.70 -2.08 -28.21
CA SER A 4 -6.30 -3.35 -28.64
C SER A 4 -7.80 -3.42 -28.39
N LEU A 5 -8.34 -2.58 -27.50
CA LEU A 5 -9.77 -2.52 -27.15
C LEU A 5 -10.51 -1.42 -27.91
N SER A 6 -9.91 -0.22 -27.99
CA SER A 6 -10.38 0.86 -28.84
C SER A 6 -9.49 0.93 -30.08
N GLN A 7 -10.05 1.05 -31.27
CA GLN A 7 -9.27 1.19 -32.51
C GLN A 7 -8.55 2.55 -32.60
N GLN A 8 -8.66 3.40 -31.58
CA GLN A 8 -8.02 4.71 -31.50
C GLN A 8 -6.70 4.63 -30.73
N LYS A 9 -5.71 5.41 -31.17
CA LYS A 9 -4.47 5.60 -30.41
C LYS A 9 -4.78 6.45 -29.18
N GLY A 10 -4.41 5.96 -28.00
CA GLY A 10 -4.53 6.71 -26.75
C GLY A 10 -3.73 8.01 -26.80
N LYS A 11 -4.27 9.05 -26.16
CA LYS A 11 -3.59 10.37 -26.04
C LYS A 11 -2.43 10.32 -25.04
N HIS A 12 -2.40 9.30 -24.20
CA HIS A 12 -1.45 9.16 -23.11
C HIS A 12 -0.58 7.91 -23.26
N ARG A 13 0.62 7.98 -22.71
CA ARG A 13 1.56 6.87 -22.60
C ARG A 13 2.21 6.86 -21.23
N HIS A 14 2.80 5.74 -20.85
CA HIS A 14 3.51 5.60 -19.59
C HIS A 14 5.02 5.77 -19.74
N VAL A 15 5.61 6.37 -18.73
CA VAL A 15 7.05 6.34 -18.42
C VAL A 15 7.18 5.64 -17.07
N PHE A 16 8.13 4.75 -16.96
CA PHE A 16 8.28 3.92 -15.76
C PHE A 16 9.33 4.48 -14.82
N SER A 17 8.98 4.53 -13.53
CA SER A 17 9.86 4.93 -12.44
C SER A 17 9.92 3.84 -11.38
N LYS A 18 11.13 3.27 -11.19
CA LYS A 18 11.40 2.30 -10.14
C LYS A 18 11.61 2.99 -8.80
N GLY A 19 10.93 2.52 -7.77
CA GLY A 19 11.17 2.88 -6.39
C GLY A 19 11.44 1.66 -5.54
N ILE A 20 12.46 1.74 -4.67
CA ILE A 20 12.78 0.65 -3.74
C ILE A 20 12.69 1.10 -2.29
N HIS A 21 12.48 0.16 -1.40
CA HIS A 21 12.65 0.32 0.03
C HIS A 21 13.44 -0.86 0.57
N LEU A 22 14.26 -0.59 1.57
CA LEU A 22 14.98 -1.61 2.32
C LEU A 22 14.35 -1.75 3.70
N VAL A 23 14.27 -2.97 4.19
CA VAL A 23 13.86 -3.27 5.56
C VAL A 23 15.10 -3.59 6.36
N VAL A 24 15.28 -2.89 7.47
CA VAL A 24 16.44 -2.99 8.34
C VAL A 24 15.98 -3.17 9.80
N PRO A 25 16.87 -3.56 10.73
CA PRO A 25 16.56 -3.55 12.16
C PRO A 25 15.99 -2.21 12.61
N ARG A 26 15.26 -2.20 13.71
CA ARG A 26 14.67 -1.01 14.28
C ARG A 26 15.74 0.07 14.53
N LEU A 27 15.55 1.25 13.95
CA LEU A 27 16.51 2.36 14.04
C LEU A 27 16.23 3.32 15.20
N THR A 28 14.99 3.39 15.67
CA THR A 28 14.55 4.36 16.66
C THR A 28 13.34 3.85 17.44
N GLU A 29 13.24 4.22 18.71
CA GLU A 29 12.06 3.95 19.55
C GLU A 29 10.86 4.85 19.22
N ILE A 30 11.04 5.82 18.33
CA ILE A 30 10.00 6.75 17.94
C ILE A 30 9.04 6.05 16.96
N GLU A 31 7.74 6.01 17.30
CA GLU A 31 6.67 5.46 16.47
C GLU A 31 6.15 6.47 15.41
N ARG A 32 7.02 7.31 14.89
CA ARG A 32 6.69 8.32 13.88
C ARG A 32 7.50 8.10 12.63
N VAL A 33 6.89 8.36 11.48
CA VAL A 33 7.60 8.39 10.21
C VAL A 33 8.56 9.58 10.22
N LEU A 34 9.84 9.30 10.07
CA LEU A 34 10.84 10.34 9.89
C LEU A 34 10.95 10.63 8.38
N THR A 35 10.94 11.92 8.04
CA THR A 35 10.97 12.37 6.65
C THR A 35 12.17 13.29 6.44
N PHE A 36 12.93 13.02 5.40
CA PHE A 36 14.14 13.76 5.04
C PHE A 36 14.12 14.14 3.56
N PHE A 37 15.03 15.02 3.16
CA PHE A 37 15.38 15.20 1.76
C PHE A 37 16.65 14.39 1.47
N ALA A 38 16.62 13.55 0.45
CA ALA A 38 17.78 12.84 -0.06
C ALA A 38 18.79 13.81 -0.71
N ASP A 39 19.97 13.33 -1.07
CA ASP A 39 21.03 14.17 -1.68
C ASP A 39 20.59 14.82 -3.00
N ASP A 40 19.67 14.20 -3.72
CA ASP A 40 19.07 14.69 -4.96
C ASP A 40 17.77 15.50 -4.76
N GLY A 41 17.42 15.82 -3.52
CA GLY A 41 16.27 16.65 -3.15
C GLY A 41 14.94 15.93 -3.08
N ARG A 42 14.88 14.61 -3.38
CA ARG A 42 13.63 13.83 -3.21
C ARG A 42 13.32 13.57 -1.74
N LEU A 43 12.04 13.33 -1.43
CA LEU A 43 11.62 12.87 -0.11
C LEU A 43 12.10 11.45 0.14
N PHE A 44 12.66 11.27 1.34
CA PHE A 44 13.18 10.02 1.83
C PHE A 44 12.59 9.73 3.21
N PHE A 45 12.24 8.50 3.48
CA PHE A 45 11.50 8.12 4.68
C PHE A 45 12.22 7.04 5.48
N ALA A 46 12.08 7.11 6.82
CA ALA A 46 12.31 6.01 7.72
C ALA A 46 10.99 5.72 8.45
N ILE A 47 10.37 4.60 8.14
CA ILE A 47 9.04 4.22 8.57
C ILE A 47 9.15 3.11 9.59
N PRO A 48 8.79 3.35 10.86
CA PRO A 48 8.75 2.28 11.88
C PRO A 48 7.70 1.23 11.50
N MET A 49 8.07 -0.04 11.68
CA MET A 49 7.20 -1.18 11.38
C MET A 49 7.50 -2.32 12.36
N GLY A 50 6.83 -2.32 13.51
CA GLY A 50 7.11 -3.25 14.59
C GLY A 50 8.58 -3.17 15.04
N ASN A 51 9.28 -4.29 15.06
CA ASN A 51 10.70 -4.38 15.41
C ASN A 51 11.65 -4.07 14.23
N ARG A 52 11.15 -3.49 13.14
CA ARG A 52 11.90 -3.15 11.92
C ARG A 52 11.71 -1.67 11.57
N THR A 53 12.53 -1.20 10.63
CA THR A 53 12.34 0.10 9.97
C THR A 53 12.42 -0.10 8.47
N VAL A 54 11.45 0.45 7.74
CA VAL A 54 11.46 0.52 6.27
C VAL A 54 12.07 1.85 5.86
N ILE A 55 13.14 1.83 5.09
CA ILE A 55 13.86 3.02 4.63
C ILE A 55 13.80 3.14 3.11
N GLY A 56 13.71 4.35 2.60
CA GLY A 56 13.61 4.66 1.16
C GLY A 56 12.82 5.94 0.93
N THR A 57 12.67 6.32 -0.31
CA THR A 57 12.62 5.52 -1.54
C THR A 57 13.66 5.98 -2.55
N THR A 58 13.90 5.18 -3.58
CA THR A 58 14.50 5.63 -4.84
C THR A 58 13.42 6.09 -5.83
N ASP A 59 13.82 6.72 -6.92
CA ASP A 59 12.94 7.16 -8.01
C ASP A 59 13.76 7.18 -9.31
N ASN A 60 14.03 6.00 -9.84
CA ASN A 60 14.92 5.78 -10.99
C ASN A 60 14.12 5.43 -12.24
N ARG A 61 14.38 6.12 -13.35
CA ARG A 61 13.75 5.78 -14.63
C ARG A 61 14.17 4.39 -15.07
N VAL A 62 13.19 3.61 -15.54
CA VAL A 62 13.38 2.29 -16.15
C VAL A 62 12.63 2.22 -17.47
N THR A 63 13.10 1.40 -18.38
CA THR A 63 12.48 1.23 -19.71
C THR A 63 11.32 0.25 -19.67
N GLU A 64 11.40 -0.74 -18.78
CA GLU A 64 10.44 -1.82 -18.64
C GLU A 64 9.85 -1.88 -17.24
N PRO A 65 8.61 -2.34 -17.08
CA PRO A 65 7.98 -2.48 -15.77
C PRO A 65 8.57 -3.64 -14.96
N GLU A 66 9.24 -4.59 -15.61
CA GLU A 66 9.91 -5.70 -14.94
C GLU A 66 11.35 -5.29 -14.62
N THR A 67 11.70 -5.24 -13.35
CA THR A 67 13.00 -4.79 -12.87
C THR A 67 13.30 -5.40 -11.50
N GLU A 68 14.55 -5.27 -11.07
CA GLU A 68 15.06 -5.77 -9.81
C GLU A 68 15.75 -4.65 -9.02
N VAL A 69 16.03 -4.90 -7.75
CA VAL A 69 16.85 -4.02 -6.91
C VAL A 69 18.30 -4.19 -7.29
N THR A 70 19.00 -3.10 -7.54
CA THR A 70 20.43 -3.09 -7.90
C THR A 70 21.29 -2.68 -6.70
N ASP A 71 22.59 -2.96 -6.77
CA ASP A 71 23.55 -2.55 -5.73
C ASP A 71 23.64 -1.01 -5.64
N GLU A 72 23.41 -0.31 -6.74
CA GLU A 72 23.33 1.15 -6.76
C GLU A 72 22.11 1.66 -5.98
N ASP A 73 20.97 1.00 -6.12
CA ASP A 73 19.77 1.32 -5.34
C ASP A 73 20.02 1.12 -3.84
N ARG A 74 20.62 0.00 -3.45
CA ARG A 74 20.97 -0.30 -2.04
C ARG A 74 21.90 0.76 -1.48
N ARG A 75 22.96 1.03 -2.20
CA ARG A 75 23.98 2.03 -1.82
C ARG A 75 23.35 3.41 -1.61
N PHE A 76 22.53 3.86 -2.57
CA PHE A 76 21.84 5.15 -2.45
C PHE A 76 20.99 5.24 -1.18
N VAL A 77 20.21 4.18 -0.87
CA VAL A 77 19.35 4.16 0.30
C VAL A 77 20.17 4.15 1.60
N LEU A 78 21.21 3.30 1.69
CA LEU A 78 22.07 3.21 2.87
C LEU A 78 22.87 4.49 3.11
N GLU A 79 23.44 5.09 2.09
CA GLU A 79 24.17 6.35 2.22
C GLU A 79 23.27 7.48 2.71
N ASN A 80 22.06 7.57 2.16
CA ASN A 80 21.13 8.62 2.54
C ASN A 80 20.64 8.49 4.00
N ILE A 81 20.34 7.29 4.48
CA ILE A 81 19.94 7.10 5.88
C ILE A 81 21.10 7.36 6.84
N ASN A 82 22.29 6.86 6.53
CA ASN A 82 23.48 7.02 7.37
C ASN A 82 23.91 8.48 7.53
N LYS A 83 23.69 9.32 6.50
CA LYS A 83 23.97 10.76 6.57
C LYS A 83 22.98 11.54 7.43
N ARG A 84 21.73 11.04 7.57
CA ARG A 84 20.62 11.83 8.13
C ARG A 84 20.16 11.41 9.51
N VAL A 85 20.42 10.16 9.86
CA VAL A 85 20.08 9.63 11.18
C VAL A 85 21.37 9.39 11.95
N ASN A 86 21.41 9.91 13.18
CA ASN A 86 22.55 9.67 14.06
C ASN A 86 22.48 8.25 14.64
N LEU A 87 22.97 7.30 13.87
CA LEU A 87 23.03 5.89 14.22
C LEU A 87 24.27 5.60 15.07
N LYS A 88 24.16 4.63 16.00
CA LYS A 88 25.33 4.15 16.78
C LYS A 88 26.40 3.55 15.89
N GLN A 89 25.98 2.87 14.84
CA GLN A 89 26.83 2.31 13.79
C GLN A 89 26.13 2.55 12.45
N PRO A 90 26.86 2.91 11.38
CA PRO A 90 26.30 3.00 10.04
C PRO A 90 25.70 1.66 9.61
N LEU A 91 24.57 1.72 8.89
CA LEU A 91 23.99 0.55 8.25
C LEU A 91 24.85 0.10 7.07
N GLU A 92 25.02 -1.19 6.93
CA GLU A 92 25.70 -1.86 5.83
C GLU A 92 24.75 -2.81 5.09
N GLU A 93 25.15 -3.36 3.95
CA GLU A 93 24.31 -4.30 3.19
C GLU A 93 23.91 -5.54 3.99
N LYS A 94 24.77 -6.01 4.91
CA LYS A 94 24.47 -7.13 5.80
C LYS A 94 23.28 -6.88 6.75
N ASP A 95 22.93 -5.61 6.97
CA ASP A 95 21.81 -5.20 7.83
C ASP A 95 20.48 -5.17 7.08
N ILE A 96 20.50 -5.40 5.76
CA ILE A 96 19.29 -5.49 4.94
C ILE A 96 18.61 -6.83 5.22
N LEU A 97 17.44 -6.78 5.81
CA LEU A 97 16.64 -7.95 6.15
C LEU A 97 15.72 -8.37 5.01
N SER A 98 15.21 -7.39 4.27
CA SER A 98 14.30 -7.63 3.15
C SER A 98 14.30 -6.42 2.23
N GLU A 99 13.87 -6.63 0.98
CA GLU A 99 13.76 -5.60 -0.04
C GLU A 99 12.35 -5.54 -0.61
N ARG A 100 11.92 -4.33 -0.91
CA ARG A 100 10.65 -4.08 -1.56
C ARG A 100 10.84 -3.10 -2.69
N TRP A 101 10.33 -3.43 -3.86
CA TRP A 101 10.39 -2.53 -5.02
C TRP A 101 9.09 -2.54 -5.80
N GLY A 102 8.93 -1.54 -6.62
CA GLY A 102 7.82 -1.44 -7.56
C GLY A 102 8.10 -0.39 -8.62
N VAL A 103 7.40 -0.53 -9.73
CA VAL A 103 7.48 0.41 -10.84
C VAL A 103 6.20 1.23 -10.93
N ARG A 104 6.35 2.54 -10.91
CA ARG A 104 5.26 3.51 -11.03
C ARG A 104 5.06 3.86 -12.49
N PRO A 105 3.87 3.66 -13.06
CA PRO A 105 3.54 4.17 -14.39
C PRO A 105 3.18 5.66 -14.27
N LEU A 106 4.12 6.53 -14.64
CA LEU A 106 3.86 7.97 -14.76
C LEU A 106 3.24 8.26 -16.12
N VAL A 107 2.33 9.22 -16.19
CA VAL A 107 1.58 9.54 -17.40
C VAL A 107 2.17 10.71 -18.13
N LEU A 108 2.29 10.59 -19.44
CA LEU A 108 2.66 11.65 -20.37
C LEU A 108 1.63 11.77 -21.48
N GLU A 109 1.32 12.99 -21.90
CA GLU A 109 0.65 13.22 -23.16
C GLU A 109 1.58 12.86 -24.33
N THR A 110 1.01 12.21 -25.34
CA THR A 110 1.80 11.67 -26.46
C THR A 110 2.55 12.78 -27.22
N ASP A 111 2.01 14.01 -27.23
CA ASP A 111 2.56 15.15 -27.93
C ASP A 111 3.63 15.92 -27.12
N GLN A 112 3.77 15.65 -25.83
CA GLN A 112 4.71 16.36 -24.94
C GLN A 112 6.06 15.64 -24.75
N VAL A 113 6.42 14.77 -25.69
CA VAL A 113 7.59 13.92 -25.54
C VAL A 113 8.87 14.63 -25.90
N ASP A 114 9.42 15.38 -24.98
CA ASP A 114 10.86 15.58 -24.89
C ASP A 114 11.45 14.50 -23.99
N LEU A 115 12.13 13.53 -24.58
CA LEU A 115 12.79 12.41 -23.86
C LEU A 115 13.90 12.89 -22.91
N ASN A 116 14.33 14.15 -23.05
CA ASN A 116 15.34 14.81 -22.24
C ASN A 116 14.75 15.71 -21.15
N SER A 117 13.41 15.82 -21.06
CA SER A 117 12.79 16.60 -20.00
C SER A 117 13.05 15.97 -18.62
N ASP A 118 13.19 16.83 -17.61
CA ASP A 118 13.35 16.41 -16.21
C ASP A 118 12.10 15.65 -15.73
N TRP A 119 12.14 14.34 -15.91
CA TRP A 119 11.03 13.42 -15.62
C TRP A 119 10.64 13.41 -14.13
N THR A 120 11.52 13.88 -13.23
CA THR A 120 11.22 14.01 -11.80
C THR A 120 10.14 15.05 -11.52
N LYS A 121 9.94 15.98 -12.47
CA LYS A 121 8.88 17.02 -12.42
C LYS A 121 7.57 16.59 -13.05
N LEU A 122 7.51 15.37 -13.62
CA LEU A 122 6.28 14.88 -14.24
C LEU A 122 5.14 14.79 -13.22
N SER A 123 3.96 15.19 -13.68
CA SER A 123 2.76 15.10 -12.87
C SER A 123 2.49 13.66 -12.47
N ARG A 124 2.20 13.45 -11.19
CA ARG A 124 1.71 12.16 -10.67
C ARG A 124 0.19 12.12 -10.61
N LYS A 125 -0.49 13.04 -11.33
CA LYS A 125 -1.93 13.02 -11.49
C LYS A 125 -2.32 11.88 -12.42
N HIS A 126 -3.53 11.38 -12.24
CA HIS A 126 -4.16 10.49 -13.19
C HIS A 126 -4.57 11.26 -14.46
N ALA A 127 -4.80 10.53 -15.53
CA ALA A 127 -5.44 11.02 -16.74
C ALA A 127 -6.55 10.05 -17.17
N ILE A 128 -7.62 10.60 -17.71
CA ILE A 128 -8.78 9.83 -18.17
C ILE A 128 -8.97 10.11 -19.65
N ASP A 129 -8.94 9.05 -20.46
CA ASP A 129 -9.32 9.07 -21.87
C ASP A 129 -10.68 8.44 -22.04
N THR A 130 -11.58 9.14 -22.71
CA THR A 130 -12.95 8.71 -22.97
C THR A 130 -13.16 8.52 -24.46
N ASP A 131 -13.69 7.36 -24.83
CA ASP A 131 -14.15 7.02 -26.18
C ASP A 131 -15.66 6.79 -26.15
N PRO A 132 -16.48 7.80 -26.48
CA PRO A 132 -17.94 7.68 -26.41
C PRO A 132 -18.52 6.71 -27.46
N GLU A 133 -17.87 6.55 -28.61
CA GLU A 133 -18.32 5.66 -29.68
C GLU A 133 -18.27 4.19 -29.24
N PHE A 134 -17.16 3.80 -28.62
CA PHE A 134 -16.97 2.45 -28.08
C PHE A 134 -17.40 2.31 -26.61
N ARG A 135 -17.93 3.39 -26.00
CA ARG A 135 -18.30 3.44 -24.57
C ARG A 135 -17.17 2.93 -23.66
N HIS A 136 -15.96 3.38 -23.95
CA HIS A 136 -14.75 2.93 -23.28
C HIS A 136 -14.08 4.09 -22.57
N ILE A 137 -13.68 3.85 -21.31
CA ILE A 137 -12.91 4.80 -20.51
C ILE A 137 -11.60 4.15 -20.09
N SER A 138 -10.49 4.84 -20.31
CA SER A 138 -9.17 4.42 -19.89
C SER A 138 -8.61 5.36 -18.84
N ILE A 139 -8.09 4.81 -17.76
CA ILE A 139 -7.45 5.54 -16.67
C ILE A 139 -5.95 5.26 -16.72
N TYR A 140 -5.15 6.31 -16.67
CA TYR A 140 -3.70 6.23 -16.68
C TYR A 140 -3.13 6.83 -15.40
N GLY A 141 -2.12 6.17 -14.82
CA GLY A 141 -1.38 6.66 -13.66
C GLY A 141 -2.24 6.86 -12.42
N GLY A 142 -1.96 7.92 -11.69
CA GLY A 142 -2.60 8.22 -10.41
C GLY A 142 -1.98 7.49 -9.23
N LYS A 143 -2.37 7.89 -8.03
CA LYS A 143 -1.99 7.24 -6.78
C LYS A 143 -3.18 6.45 -6.25
N LEU A 144 -2.93 5.38 -5.50
CA LEU A 144 -4.01 4.66 -4.82
C LEU A 144 -4.81 5.57 -3.88
N THR A 145 -4.15 6.55 -3.25
CA THR A 145 -4.78 7.55 -2.38
C THR A 145 -5.67 8.55 -3.12
N ASP A 146 -5.66 8.58 -4.45
CA ASP A 146 -6.47 9.45 -5.32
C ASP A 146 -7.75 8.74 -5.81
N CYS A 147 -8.02 7.55 -5.33
CA CYS A 147 -9.10 6.69 -5.83
C CYS A 147 -10.49 7.33 -5.73
N LEU A 148 -10.75 8.16 -4.72
CA LEU A 148 -12.02 8.85 -4.56
C LEU A 148 -12.23 9.92 -5.65
N ASN A 149 -11.22 10.76 -5.90
CA ASN A 149 -11.27 11.78 -6.96
C ASN A 149 -11.42 11.11 -8.33
N ILE A 150 -10.65 10.06 -8.59
CA ILE A 150 -10.76 9.27 -9.83
C ILE A 150 -12.18 8.71 -9.97
N GLY A 151 -12.75 8.19 -8.88
CA GLY A 151 -14.12 7.67 -8.85
C GLY A 151 -15.15 8.73 -9.20
N GLU A 152 -15.04 9.94 -8.65
CA GLU A 152 -15.94 11.05 -8.96
C GLU A 152 -15.83 11.49 -10.42
N GLU A 153 -14.62 11.66 -10.95
CA GLU A 153 -14.41 12.00 -12.36
C GLU A 153 -14.94 10.92 -13.29
N LEU A 154 -14.74 9.63 -12.97
CA LEU A 154 -15.33 8.52 -13.73
C LEU A 154 -16.86 8.56 -13.73
N CYS A 155 -17.50 8.83 -12.59
CA CYS A 155 -18.95 8.98 -12.52
C CYS A 155 -19.44 10.10 -13.44
N GLN A 156 -18.73 11.22 -13.51
CA GLN A 156 -19.04 12.31 -14.43
C GLN A 156 -18.92 11.89 -15.90
N GLU A 157 -17.85 11.19 -16.29
CA GLU A 157 -17.65 10.71 -17.64
C GLU A 157 -18.71 9.67 -18.05
N VAL A 158 -19.06 8.75 -17.16
CA VAL A 158 -20.14 7.78 -17.36
C VAL A 158 -21.50 8.50 -17.57
N SER A 159 -21.78 9.54 -16.78
CA SER A 159 -22.99 10.34 -16.92
C SER A 159 -23.03 11.09 -18.26
N LYS A 160 -21.91 11.64 -18.73
CA LYS A 160 -21.79 12.27 -20.07
C LYS A 160 -22.09 11.29 -21.22
N MET A 161 -21.85 9.99 -21.03
CA MET A 161 -22.22 8.95 -21.97
C MET A 161 -23.72 8.58 -21.95
N GLY A 162 -24.54 9.31 -21.16
CA GLY A 162 -25.98 9.08 -21.05
C GLY A 162 -26.36 7.90 -20.15
N ILE A 163 -25.46 7.42 -19.30
CA ILE A 163 -25.73 6.34 -18.35
C ILE A 163 -26.18 6.97 -17.03
N THR A 164 -27.36 6.58 -16.57
CA THR A 164 -27.88 7.03 -15.27
C THR A 164 -27.21 6.27 -14.14
N LEU A 165 -26.60 7.00 -13.21
CA LEU A 165 -26.03 6.42 -12.01
C LEU A 165 -27.12 6.17 -10.95
N PRO A 166 -27.17 4.99 -10.32
CA PRO A 166 -28.23 4.66 -9.36
C PRO A 166 -28.16 5.47 -8.06
N HIS A 167 -26.99 5.98 -7.69
CA HIS A 167 -26.74 6.69 -6.42
C HIS A 167 -25.74 7.83 -6.60
N PRO A 168 -26.05 8.89 -7.41
CA PRO A 168 -25.07 9.91 -7.78
C PRO A 168 -24.60 10.78 -6.59
N GLU A 169 -25.45 10.94 -5.57
CA GLU A 169 -25.18 11.78 -4.39
C GLU A 169 -24.62 10.99 -3.20
N ARG A 170 -24.41 9.68 -3.37
CA ARG A 170 -23.97 8.84 -2.26
C ARG A 170 -22.46 8.89 -2.14
N THR A 171 -21.97 9.57 -1.12
CA THR A 171 -20.58 9.42 -0.65
C THR A 171 -20.52 8.22 0.28
N TRP A 172 -19.74 7.22 -0.10
CA TRP A 172 -19.50 6.07 0.74
C TRP A 172 -17.99 5.75 0.74
N PHE A 173 -17.41 5.76 1.91
CA PHE A 173 -15.98 5.54 2.09
C PHE A 173 -15.67 4.16 2.69
N GLY A 174 -16.68 3.31 2.89
CA GLY A 174 -16.53 2.01 3.51
C GLY A 174 -16.27 2.09 5.02
N GLU A 175 -16.39 3.26 5.63
CA GLU A 175 -16.14 3.46 7.05
C GLU A 175 -17.43 3.19 7.84
N PRO A 176 -17.42 2.20 8.76
CA PRO A 176 -18.58 1.92 9.61
C PRO A 176 -18.87 3.07 10.58
N GLU A 177 -20.12 3.13 11.06
CA GLU A 177 -20.51 4.08 12.08
C GLU A 177 -19.70 3.86 13.38
N ALA A 178 -19.38 4.95 14.08
CA ALA A 178 -18.63 4.92 15.33
C ALA A 178 -19.28 4.02 16.39
N LYS A 179 -20.61 3.92 16.41
CA LYS A 179 -21.36 3.01 17.27
C LYS A 179 -21.02 1.55 17.02
N ARG A 180 -20.87 1.15 15.75
CA ARG A 180 -20.51 -0.23 15.37
C ARG A 180 -19.11 -0.58 15.85
N ARG A 181 -18.18 0.38 15.76
CA ARG A 181 -16.84 0.19 16.32
C ARG A 181 -16.89 -0.07 17.84
N GLN A 182 -17.66 0.71 18.58
CA GLN A 182 -17.76 0.54 20.02
C GLN A 182 -18.42 -0.80 20.38
N GLU A 183 -19.45 -1.22 19.65
CA GLU A 183 -20.07 -2.55 19.84
C GLU A 183 -19.06 -3.65 19.63
N PHE A 184 -18.24 -3.56 18.58
CA PHE A 184 -17.18 -4.53 18.31
C PHE A 184 -16.16 -4.60 19.45
N LEU A 185 -15.62 -3.44 19.89
CA LEU A 185 -14.64 -3.40 20.97
C LEU A 185 -15.18 -3.98 22.27
N ASN A 186 -16.45 -3.70 22.60
CA ASN A 186 -17.10 -4.27 23.78
C ASN A 186 -17.21 -5.80 23.71
N GLN A 187 -17.55 -6.35 22.53
CA GLN A 187 -17.60 -7.81 22.35
C GLN A 187 -16.21 -8.44 22.31
N ALA A 188 -15.23 -7.76 21.75
CA ALA A 188 -13.86 -8.25 21.66
C ALA A 188 -13.19 -8.41 23.03
N SER A 189 -13.60 -7.61 24.04
CA SER A 189 -13.09 -7.73 25.40
C SER A 189 -13.47 -9.06 26.06
N GLU A 190 -14.59 -9.69 25.65
CA GLU A 190 -14.99 -11.02 26.13
C GLU A 190 -13.98 -12.12 25.70
N PHE A 191 -13.15 -11.86 24.71
CA PHE A 191 -12.15 -12.78 24.14
C PHE A 191 -10.72 -12.39 24.46
N GLU A 192 -10.50 -11.50 25.45
CA GLU A 192 -9.17 -11.03 25.88
C GLU A 192 -8.36 -10.34 24.77
N LEU A 193 -9.06 -9.70 23.82
CA LEU A 193 -8.44 -8.97 22.71
C LEU A 193 -8.06 -7.53 23.07
N ASP A 194 -8.23 -7.11 24.31
CA ASP A 194 -7.85 -5.78 24.83
C ASP A 194 -6.33 -5.63 25.02
N SER A 195 -5.58 -6.73 25.00
CA SER A 195 -4.13 -6.69 25.07
C SER A 195 -3.52 -6.35 23.71
N PRO A 196 -2.40 -5.61 23.68
CA PRO A 196 -1.70 -5.33 22.45
C PRO A 196 -0.95 -6.56 21.90
N PHE A 197 -0.61 -6.54 20.62
CA PHE A 197 0.42 -7.44 20.12
C PHE A 197 1.78 -7.01 20.65
N HIS A 198 2.70 -7.96 20.83
CA HIS A 198 4.06 -7.67 21.30
C HIS A 198 4.80 -6.65 20.41
N GLN A 199 4.57 -6.70 19.11
CA GLN A 199 5.22 -5.83 18.12
C GLN A 199 4.49 -4.48 17.92
N SER A 200 3.28 -4.31 18.46
CA SER A 200 2.44 -3.11 18.33
C SER A 200 1.87 -2.70 19.69
N PRO A 201 2.69 -2.19 20.62
CA PRO A 201 2.26 -1.94 21.99
C PRO A 201 1.25 -0.80 22.15
N ASN A 202 1.06 0.00 21.11
CA ASN A 202 0.18 1.19 21.13
C ASN A 202 -1.24 0.93 20.62
N GLU A 203 -1.55 -0.29 20.20
CA GLU A 203 -2.85 -0.66 19.65
C GLU A 203 -3.23 -2.05 20.16
N THR A 204 -4.46 -2.22 20.66
CA THR A 204 -4.95 -3.52 21.09
C THR A 204 -5.20 -4.44 19.91
N LYS A 205 -5.26 -5.77 20.14
CA LYS A 205 -5.61 -6.74 19.10
C LYS A 205 -6.98 -6.41 18.49
N ALA A 206 -7.96 -6.04 19.33
CA ALA A 206 -9.28 -5.62 18.87
C ALA A 206 -9.22 -4.41 17.95
N GLU A 207 -8.46 -3.37 18.30
CA GLU A 207 -8.28 -2.19 17.43
C GLU A 207 -7.61 -2.54 16.11
N CYS A 208 -6.59 -3.41 16.14
CA CYS A 208 -5.95 -3.93 14.94
C CYS A 208 -6.95 -4.64 14.01
N LEU A 209 -7.79 -5.53 14.56
CA LEU A 209 -8.81 -6.23 13.78
C LEU A 209 -9.82 -5.26 13.18
N TRP A 210 -10.32 -4.31 13.98
CA TRP A 210 -11.25 -3.29 13.49
C TRP A 210 -10.64 -2.44 12.34
N ARG A 211 -9.41 -1.99 12.51
CA ARG A 211 -8.70 -1.19 11.50
C ARG A 211 -8.48 -1.95 10.20
N ARG A 212 -8.29 -3.28 10.27
CA ARG A 212 -8.08 -4.12 9.08
C ARG A 212 -9.37 -4.47 8.37
N TYR A 213 -10.42 -4.81 9.11
CA TYR A 213 -11.61 -5.47 8.57
C TYR A 213 -12.91 -4.68 8.75
N GLY A 214 -12.92 -3.60 9.54
CA GLY A 214 -14.14 -2.83 9.81
C GLY A 214 -15.25 -3.74 10.35
N GLU A 215 -16.44 -3.68 9.77
CA GLU A 215 -17.58 -4.53 10.22
C GLU A 215 -17.35 -6.03 10.00
N GLU A 216 -16.50 -6.42 9.07
CA GLU A 216 -16.18 -7.84 8.88
C GLU A 216 -15.43 -8.44 10.09
N ALA A 217 -14.84 -7.60 10.96
CA ALA A 217 -14.22 -8.04 12.19
C ALA A 217 -15.19 -8.79 13.13
N PHE A 218 -16.51 -8.55 13.04
CA PHE A 218 -17.49 -9.34 13.79
C PHE A 218 -17.49 -10.82 13.40
N GLU A 219 -17.20 -11.16 12.13
CA GLU A 219 -17.08 -12.56 11.72
C GLU A 219 -15.90 -13.25 12.41
N LEU A 220 -14.84 -12.51 12.70
CA LEU A 220 -13.68 -13.02 13.44
C LEU A 220 -14.06 -13.35 14.89
N LEU A 221 -14.84 -12.48 15.55
CA LEU A 221 -15.34 -12.78 16.90
C LEU A 221 -16.22 -14.01 16.92
N GLU A 222 -17.06 -14.21 15.90
CA GLU A 222 -17.89 -15.39 15.80
C GLU A 222 -17.06 -16.67 15.60
N MET A 223 -15.99 -16.61 14.80
CA MET A 223 -15.05 -17.74 14.67
C MET A 223 -14.36 -18.06 16.01
N ILE A 224 -13.89 -17.04 16.73
CA ILE A 224 -13.25 -17.20 18.05
C ILE A 224 -14.24 -17.77 19.08
N ARG A 225 -15.53 -17.39 19.02
CA ARG A 225 -16.58 -17.93 19.90
C ARG A 225 -16.77 -19.42 19.67
N GLN A 226 -16.65 -19.88 18.43
CA GLN A 226 -16.77 -21.30 18.09
C GLN A 226 -15.50 -22.09 18.42
N ASP A 227 -14.34 -21.49 18.29
CA ASP A 227 -13.04 -22.07 18.61
C ASP A 227 -12.11 -20.98 19.18
N SER A 228 -11.93 -20.99 20.49
CA SER A 228 -11.12 -20.00 21.21
C SER A 228 -9.64 -20.01 20.81
N SER A 229 -9.13 -21.11 20.27
CA SER A 229 -7.75 -21.18 19.79
C SER A 229 -7.48 -20.22 18.62
N LEU A 230 -8.53 -19.81 17.89
CA LEU A 230 -8.42 -18.87 16.79
C LEU A 230 -8.11 -17.43 17.22
N SER A 231 -8.17 -17.11 18.52
CA SER A 231 -7.69 -15.82 19.07
C SER A 231 -6.18 -15.76 19.27
N GLU A 232 -5.48 -16.88 19.10
CA GLU A 232 -4.04 -16.92 19.24
C GLU A 232 -3.33 -16.26 18.04
N PRO A 233 -2.18 -15.61 18.26
CA PRO A 233 -1.32 -15.17 17.18
C PRO A 233 -0.88 -16.34 16.29
N LEU A 234 -0.72 -16.11 15.00
CA LEU A 234 -0.24 -17.10 14.04
C LEU A 234 1.11 -17.72 14.46
N PHE A 235 1.96 -16.94 15.09
CA PHE A 235 3.16 -17.31 15.84
C PHE A 235 3.50 -16.16 16.80
N PRO A 236 4.35 -16.35 17.83
CA PRO A 236 4.51 -15.38 18.93
C PRO A 236 4.79 -13.93 18.53
N GLU A 237 5.51 -13.71 17.45
CA GLU A 237 5.87 -12.36 16.96
C GLU A 237 4.89 -11.83 15.89
N ALA A 238 3.90 -12.62 15.47
CA ALA A 238 2.94 -12.18 14.44
C ALA A 238 1.94 -11.18 15.00
N GLU A 239 1.57 -10.21 14.16
CA GLU A 239 0.45 -9.29 14.44
C GLU A 239 -0.86 -9.78 13.78
N ASN A 240 -0.91 -11.01 13.34
CA ASN A 240 -2.10 -11.64 12.79
C ASN A 240 -2.55 -12.80 13.69
N LEU A 241 -3.85 -12.87 13.95
CA LEU A 241 -4.47 -13.98 14.64
C LEU A 241 -4.82 -15.13 13.69
N LEU A 242 -4.95 -16.32 14.19
CA LEU A 242 -5.33 -17.50 13.40
C LEU A 242 -6.68 -17.31 12.70
N CYS A 243 -7.67 -16.67 13.32
CA CYS A 243 -8.97 -16.38 12.71
C CYS A 243 -8.84 -15.52 11.43
N GLU A 244 -7.87 -14.60 11.38
CA GLU A 244 -7.65 -13.75 10.19
C GLU A 244 -7.29 -14.59 8.96
N ILE A 245 -6.53 -15.67 9.12
CA ILE A 245 -6.14 -16.54 8.01
C ILE A 245 -7.37 -17.18 7.35
N HIS A 246 -8.36 -17.58 8.14
CA HIS A 246 -9.61 -18.13 7.62
C HIS A 246 -10.42 -17.09 6.83
N LEU A 247 -10.54 -15.88 7.36
CA LEU A 247 -11.25 -14.79 6.68
C LEU A 247 -10.56 -14.40 5.37
N ILE A 248 -9.24 -14.21 5.43
CA ILE A 248 -8.39 -13.84 4.28
C ILE A 248 -8.52 -14.91 3.18
N ALA A 249 -8.40 -16.21 3.53
CA ALA A 249 -8.53 -17.30 2.58
C ALA A 249 -9.92 -17.34 1.90
N LYS A 250 -10.97 -17.00 2.65
CA LYS A 250 -12.35 -17.03 2.16
C LYS A 250 -12.71 -15.83 1.29
N LYS A 251 -12.20 -14.63 1.61
CA LYS A 251 -12.70 -13.37 1.03
C LYS A 251 -11.68 -12.57 0.22
N GLU A 252 -10.39 -12.80 0.39
CA GLU A 252 -9.37 -11.91 -0.16
C GLU A 252 -8.61 -12.46 -1.36
N MET A 253 -9.23 -13.36 -2.12
CA MET A 253 -8.73 -13.86 -3.41
C MET A 253 -7.28 -14.40 -3.31
N ILE A 254 -6.97 -15.19 -2.30
CA ILE A 254 -5.69 -15.87 -2.16
C ILE A 254 -5.64 -17.07 -3.10
N VAL A 255 -4.65 -17.13 -3.97
CA VAL A 255 -4.39 -18.24 -4.89
C VAL A 255 -3.10 -18.97 -4.50
N SER A 256 -2.17 -18.27 -3.89
CA SER A 256 -0.87 -18.82 -3.50
C SER A 256 -0.45 -18.34 -2.10
N LEU A 257 0.48 -19.08 -1.47
CA LEU A 257 1.08 -18.65 -0.21
C LEU A 257 1.75 -17.27 -0.33
N ALA A 258 2.30 -16.94 -1.51
CA ALA A 258 2.90 -15.63 -1.76
C ALA A 258 1.87 -14.48 -1.68
N ASP A 259 0.60 -14.74 -2.03
CA ASP A 259 -0.46 -13.74 -1.88
C ASP A 259 -0.73 -13.44 -0.41
N LEU A 260 -0.79 -14.47 0.43
CA LEU A 260 -0.93 -14.31 1.87
C LEU A 260 0.23 -13.51 2.46
N LEU A 261 1.46 -13.98 2.24
CA LEU A 261 2.65 -13.44 2.89
C LEU A 261 3.02 -12.04 2.42
N ARG A 262 2.78 -11.70 1.15
CA ARG A 262 3.25 -10.44 0.52
C ARG A 262 2.15 -9.41 0.29
N ARG A 263 0.89 -9.83 0.19
CA ARG A 263 -0.20 -8.96 -0.24
C ARG A 263 -1.31 -8.80 0.78
N ARG A 264 -1.54 -9.80 1.63
CA ARG A 264 -2.61 -9.78 2.64
C ARG A 264 -2.09 -9.62 4.06
N THR A 265 -0.82 -9.94 4.27
CA THR A 265 -0.13 -9.72 5.54
C THR A 265 1.17 -8.98 5.32
N ARG A 266 1.84 -8.60 6.41
CA ARG A 266 3.19 -8.03 6.39
C ARG A 266 4.28 -9.08 6.67
N LEU A 267 3.92 -10.37 6.68
CA LEU A 267 4.80 -11.43 7.15
C LEU A 267 6.10 -11.53 6.35
N ALA A 268 6.03 -11.56 5.02
CA ALA A 268 7.23 -11.59 4.19
C ALA A 268 8.09 -10.31 4.24
N LEU A 269 7.59 -9.24 4.83
CA LEU A 269 8.32 -7.99 5.00
C LEU A 269 9.07 -7.95 6.34
N LEU A 270 8.47 -8.56 7.36
CA LEU A 270 8.95 -8.48 8.74
C LEU A 270 9.74 -9.71 9.18
N PHE A 271 9.51 -10.85 8.53
CA PHE A 271 10.09 -12.14 8.91
C PHE A 271 10.77 -12.81 7.72
N HIS A 272 11.81 -13.58 8.00
CA HIS A 272 12.54 -14.40 7.04
C HIS A 272 12.15 -15.87 7.20
#